data_37c901d428bddfc1af24a14cefc37e40
#
_entry.id   37c901d428bddfc1af24a14cefc37e40
#
_cell.length_a   1.000
_cell.length_b   1.000
_cell.length_c   1.000
_cell.angle_alpha   90.00
_cell.angle_beta   90.00
_cell.angle_gamma   90.00
#
_symmetry.space_group_name_H-M   'P 1'
#
loop_
_entity.id
_entity.type
_entity.pdbx_description
1 polymer ?
#
loop_
_entity_poly.entity_id
_entity_poly.type
_entity_poly.pdbx_seq_one_letter_code
_entity_poly.pdbx_strand_id
1 'polypeptide(L)'
;MAKDKTLYTCNACGATSPRWLGKCPGCGAWNSLEETVAEPAAAAGGKNRLGGAFAALAPSAGVRPLAEIEAVDVARTPTGQGELDRVLGGGIVEGQVVLIGGDPGIGKSTLLLQALDALQRAQLPSVEPPPGRPKAAKAPGTGAAGAAAPPGGSAAGEAAERGGMLYVTGEESGAQVALRARRLGITGSQVAVLAEIQLERILATLAAQQPAVAVIDSIQTIYSDQLTSAPGSVAQVRECAAHLTRWAKASGCAVVLVGHVTKDG
;
A
#
# COMPACT_ATOMS: atom_id res chain seq x y z
N MET A 1 -19.63 -18.21 15.40
CA MET A 1 -18.79 -17.88 14.23
C MET A 1 -19.71 -17.81 13.03
N ALA A 2 -20.03 -16.59 12.56
CA ALA A 2 -20.83 -16.42 11.35
C ALA A 2 -19.95 -16.80 10.15
N LYS A 3 -20.39 -17.78 9.38
CA LYS A 3 -19.74 -18.19 8.15
C LYS A 3 -19.91 -17.08 7.14
N ASP A 4 -18.82 -16.45 6.71
CA ASP A 4 -18.86 -15.47 5.64
C ASP A 4 -19.48 -16.10 4.40
N LYS A 5 -20.53 -15.47 3.88
CA LYS A 5 -21.27 -15.99 2.72
C LYS A 5 -20.51 -15.64 1.45
N THR A 6 -19.87 -16.63 0.87
CA THR A 6 -19.33 -16.53 -0.48
C THR A 6 -20.46 -16.30 -1.48
N LEU A 7 -20.30 -15.30 -2.35
CA LEU A 7 -21.16 -15.03 -3.49
C LEU A 7 -20.38 -15.23 -4.79
N TYR A 8 -21.09 -15.58 -5.84
CA TYR A 8 -20.54 -15.69 -7.20
C TYR A 8 -21.14 -14.59 -8.07
N THR A 9 -20.28 -13.72 -8.61
CA THR A 9 -20.69 -12.60 -9.46
C THR A 9 -20.30 -12.88 -10.90
N CYS A 10 -21.24 -12.67 -11.83
CA CYS A 10 -20.98 -12.83 -13.24
C CYS A 10 -20.14 -11.67 -13.79
N ASN A 11 -19.00 -11.96 -14.42
CA ASN A 11 -18.13 -10.96 -15.04
C ASN A 11 -18.72 -10.31 -16.31
N ALA A 12 -19.73 -10.95 -16.92
CA ALA A 12 -20.38 -10.44 -18.14
C ALA A 12 -21.56 -9.50 -17.86
N CYS A 13 -22.34 -9.72 -16.76
CA CYS A 13 -23.55 -8.96 -16.50
C CYS A 13 -23.73 -8.49 -15.05
N GLY A 14 -22.81 -8.82 -14.14
CA GLY A 14 -22.89 -8.43 -12.73
C GLY A 14 -23.94 -9.18 -11.88
N ALA A 15 -24.68 -10.15 -12.45
CA ALA A 15 -25.65 -10.94 -11.70
C ALA A 15 -24.94 -11.78 -10.64
N THR A 16 -25.48 -11.82 -9.41
CA THR A 16 -24.93 -12.58 -8.28
C THR A 16 -25.69 -13.87 -8.03
N SER A 17 -24.98 -14.92 -7.60
CA SER A 17 -25.52 -16.22 -7.22
C SER A 17 -24.88 -16.69 -5.90
N PRO A 18 -25.63 -17.33 -5.00
CA PRO A 18 -25.07 -17.92 -3.79
C PRO A 18 -24.30 -19.24 -4.03
N ARG A 19 -24.29 -19.73 -5.26
CA ARG A 19 -23.58 -20.94 -5.69
C ARG A 19 -22.95 -20.71 -7.05
N TRP A 20 -21.83 -21.38 -7.26
CA TRP A 20 -21.26 -21.45 -8.60
C TRP A 20 -22.18 -22.25 -9.52
N LEU A 21 -22.49 -21.67 -10.66
CA LEU A 21 -23.30 -22.27 -11.73
C LEU A 21 -22.46 -22.21 -13.00
N GLY A 22 -22.36 -23.28 -13.72
CA GLY A 22 -21.62 -23.31 -14.99
C GLY A 22 -22.17 -22.33 -16.04
N LYS A 23 -23.43 -21.87 -15.89
CA LYS A 23 -24.08 -20.90 -16.75
C LYS A 23 -24.71 -19.80 -15.90
N CYS A 24 -24.46 -18.53 -16.23
CA CYS A 24 -25.06 -17.41 -15.52
C CYS A 24 -26.58 -17.36 -15.72
N PRO A 25 -27.39 -17.29 -14.63
CA PRO A 25 -28.84 -17.21 -14.76
C PRO A 25 -29.34 -15.87 -15.31
N GLY A 26 -28.52 -14.81 -15.24
CA GLY A 26 -28.89 -13.46 -15.72
C GLY A 26 -28.68 -13.27 -17.24
N CYS A 27 -27.51 -13.65 -17.74
CA CYS A 27 -27.14 -13.39 -19.14
C CYS A 27 -26.91 -14.65 -19.98
N GLY A 28 -26.91 -15.85 -19.35
CA GLY A 28 -26.70 -17.10 -20.05
C GLY A 28 -25.25 -17.40 -20.44
N ALA A 29 -24.27 -16.56 -20.06
CA ALA A 29 -22.87 -16.78 -20.34
C ALA A 29 -22.33 -17.98 -19.57
N TRP A 30 -21.51 -18.81 -20.22
CA TRP A 30 -20.87 -19.96 -19.60
C TRP A 30 -19.58 -19.57 -18.88
N ASN A 31 -19.29 -20.22 -17.76
CA ASN A 31 -18.08 -20.04 -16.97
C ASN A 31 -17.76 -18.58 -16.59
N SER A 32 -18.80 -17.75 -16.45
CA SER A 32 -18.71 -16.31 -16.20
C SER A 32 -18.94 -15.94 -14.73
N LEU A 33 -19.18 -16.91 -13.86
CA LEU A 33 -19.40 -16.69 -12.43
C LEU A 33 -18.07 -16.82 -11.68
N GLU A 34 -17.63 -15.74 -11.07
CA GLU A 34 -16.43 -15.67 -10.26
C GLU A 34 -16.78 -15.51 -8.78
N GLU A 35 -15.99 -16.13 -7.91
CA GLU A 35 -16.14 -16.03 -6.48
C GLU A 35 -15.86 -14.62 -5.99
N THR A 36 -16.77 -14.06 -5.21
CA THR A 36 -16.63 -12.76 -4.54
C THR A 36 -17.09 -12.89 -3.09
N VAL A 37 -16.44 -12.17 -2.19
CA VAL A 37 -16.91 -12.10 -0.80
C VAL A 37 -18.13 -11.18 -0.76
N ALA A 38 -19.23 -11.67 -0.15
CA ALA A 38 -20.37 -10.80 0.10
C ALA A 38 -19.96 -9.69 1.07
N GLU A 39 -19.92 -8.44 0.61
CA GLU A 39 -19.84 -7.33 1.54
C GLU A 39 -21.05 -7.42 2.48
N PRO A 40 -20.84 -7.47 3.81
CA PRO A 40 -21.97 -7.43 4.72
C PRO A 40 -22.74 -6.15 4.46
N ALA A 41 -23.99 -6.29 4.00
CA ALA A 41 -24.91 -5.16 3.89
C ALA A 41 -24.84 -4.38 5.19
N ALA A 42 -24.58 -3.08 5.11
CA ALA A 42 -24.47 -2.20 6.25
C ALA A 42 -25.72 -2.32 7.13
N ALA A 43 -25.67 -3.25 8.10
CA ALA A 43 -26.66 -3.32 9.16
C ALA A 43 -26.43 -2.09 10.02
N ALA A 44 -27.39 -1.20 10.00
CA ALA A 44 -27.45 -0.06 10.91
C ALA A 44 -27.22 -0.55 12.35
N GLY A 45 -26.07 -0.21 12.96
CA GLY A 45 -25.87 -0.33 14.38
C GLY A 45 -24.80 -1.30 14.90
N GLY A 46 -23.87 -1.81 14.12
CA GLY A 46 -22.78 -2.64 14.62
C GLY A 46 -21.40 -1.98 14.43
N LYS A 47 -20.67 -1.78 15.54
CA LYS A 47 -19.29 -1.27 15.55
C LYS A 47 -18.31 -2.30 14.95
N ASN A 48 -18.40 -2.59 13.66
CA ASN A 48 -17.36 -3.32 12.95
C ASN A 48 -16.26 -2.33 12.53
N ARG A 49 -15.16 -2.35 13.26
CA ARG A 49 -14.03 -1.40 13.12
C ARG A 49 -13.36 -1.41 11.75
N LEU A 50 -13.58 -2.39 10.92
CA LEU A 50 -13.03 -2.46 9.55
C LEU A 50 -14.08 -2.17 8.46
N GLY A 51 -15.34 -2.58 8.63
CA GLY A 51 -16.40 -2.34 7.62
C GLY A 51 -16.93 -0.91 7.57
N GLY A 52 -16.93 -0.18 8.71
CA GLY A 52 -17.46 1.18 8.79
C GLY A 52 -16.56 2.28 8.20
N ALA A 53 -15.24 2.02 8.11
CA ALA A 53 -14.29 2.97 7.54
C ALA A 53 -14.33 2.99 6.01
N PHE A 54 -14.78 1.92 5.36
CA PHE A 54 -14.76 1.80 3.91
C PHE A 54 -16.02 2.34 3.22
N ALA A 55 -17.14 2.44 3.94
CA ALA A 55 -18.35 3.09 3.43
C ALA A 55 -18.21 4.62 3.28
N ALA A 56 -17.20 5.21 3.92
CA ALA A 56 -16.94 6.66 3.87
C ALA A 56 -16.03 7.10 2.71
N LEU A 57 -15.58 6.17 1.86
CA LEU A 57 -14.59 6.46 0.80
C LEU A 57 -15.14 7.17 -0.45
N ALA A 58 -16.44 7.27 -0.57
CA ALA A 58 -17.08 8.20 -1.48
C ALA A 58 -18.13 8.96 -0.66
N PRO A 59 -17.88 10.20 -0.23
CA PRO A 59 -18.98 11.07 0.05
C PRO A 59 -19.83 11.02 -1.21
N SER A 60 -21.13 10.71 -1.06
CA SER A 60 -22.09 10.75 -2.17
C SER A 60 -22.31 12.23 -2.59
N ALA A 61 -21.24 12.85 -3.03
CA ALA A 61 -21.31 14.08 -3.77
C ALA A 61 -22.01 13.72 -5.06
N GLY A 62 -23.28 14.14 -5.19
CA GLY A 62 -24.07 13.90 -6.37
C GLY A 62 -23.29 14.29 -7.62
N VAL A 63 -23.72 13.81 -8.77
CA VAL A 63 -23.13 14.18 -10.06
C VAL A 63 -23.11 15.70 -10.17
N ARG A 64 -21.90 16.28 -10.35
CA ARG A 64 -21.70 17.72 -10.56
C ARG A 64 -20.95 17.93 -11.87
N PRO A 65 -21.23 19.02 -12.61
CA PRO A 65 -20.41 19.41 -13.75
C PRO A 65 -18.96 19.63 -13.34
N LEU A 66 -18.02 19.29 -14.22
CA LEU A 66 -16.59 19.46 -13.98
C LEU A 66 -16.23 20.92 -13.61
N ALA A 67 -16.92 21.89 -14.21
CA ALA A 67 -16.72 23.32 -13.92
C ALA A 67 -17.06 23.74 -12.49
N GLU A 68 -17.86 22.95 -11.78
CA GLU A 68 -18.25 23.19 -10.38
C GLU A 68 -17.33 22.46 -9.38
N ILE A 69 -16.36 21.70 -9.88
CA ILE A 69 -15.40 20.97 -9.04
C ILE A 69 -14.16 21.84 -8.89
N GLU A 70 -13.88 22.24 -7.66
CA GLU A 70 -12.67 22.97 -7.34
C GLU A 70 -11.44 22.07 -7.59
N ALA A 71 -10.54 22.52 -8.46
CA ALA A 71 -9.28 21.83 -8.72
C ALA A 71 -8.32 22.13 -7.56
N VAL A 72 -8.00 21.11 -6.79
CA VAL A 72 -6.98 21.18 -5.75
C VAL A 72 -5.68 20.63 -6.30
N ASP A 73 -4.63 21.42 -6.30
CA ASP A 73 -3.28 20.95 -6.64
C ASP A 73 -2.82 19.93 -5.60
N VAL A 74 -2.63 18.68 -6.05
CA VAL A 74 -2.14 17.61 -5.19
C VAL A 74 -0.62 17.56 -5.27
N ALA A 75 0.04 17.67 -4.12
CA ALA A 75 1.49 17.57 -4.03
C ALA A 75 1.96 16.20 -4.56
N ARG A 76 3.02 16.21 -5.37
CA ARG A 76 3.65 15.01 -5.92
C ARG A 76 5.03 14.84 -5.34
N THR A 77 5.36 13.61 -4.95
CA THR A 77 6.67 13.28 -4.42
C THR A 77 7.46 12.54 -5.50
N PRO A 78 8.54 13.14 -6.05
CA PRO A 78 9.36 12.49 -7.06
C PRO A 78 9.98 11.19 -6.53
N THR A 79 9.96 10.14 -7.35
CA THR A 79 10.54 8.83 -7.00
C THR A 79 12.06 8.78 -7.18
N GLY A 80 12.65 9.83 -7.77
CA GLY A 80 14.06 9.86 -8.15
C GLY A 80 14.38 9.04 -9.40
N GLN A 81 13.36 8.47 -10.06
CA GLN A 81 13.47 7.74 -11.31
C GLN A 81 12.78 8.54 -12.41
N GLY A 82 13.55 9.27 -13.22
CA GLY A 82 13.02 10.28 -14.15
C GLY A 82 11.93 9.76 -15.08
N GLU A 83 12.09 8.55 -15.65
CA GLU A 83 11.06 7.96 -16.52
C GLU A 83 9.79 7.55 -15.75
N LEU A 84 9.94 7.04 -14.54
CA LEU A 84 8.79 6.71 -13.68
C LEU A 84 8.06 7.99 -13.28
N ASP A 85 8.79 9.03 -12.88
CA ASP A 85 8.22 10.33 -12.53
C ASP A 85 7.50 10.96 -13.72
N ARG A 86 8.06 10.87 -14.93
CA ARG A 86 7.42 11.33 -16.17
C ARG A 86 6.08 10.64 -16.40
N VAL A 87 6.04 9.32 -16.26
CA VAL A 87 4.80 8.52 -16.42
C VAL A 87 3.77 8.85 -15.34
N LEU A 88 4.23 9.07 -14.10
CA LEU A 88 3.38 9.43 -12.96
C LEU A 88 2.95 10.91 -12.96
N GLY A 89 3.42 11.71 -13.92
CA GLY A 89 3.11 13.13 -14.00
C GLY A 89 3.84 13.98 -12.95
N GLY A 90 5.04 13.58 -12.55
CA GLY A 90 5.92 14.31 -11.62
C GLY A 90 6.18 13.60 -10.29
N GLY A 91 5.62 12.42 -10.08
CA GLY A 91 5.86 11.63 -8.87
C GLY A 91 4.62 10.98 -8.28
N ILE A 92 4.78 10.41 -7.11
CA ILE A 92 3.73 9.70 -6.37
C ILE A 92 2.82 10.70 -5.64
N VAL A 93 1.53 10.39 -5.62
CA VAL A 93 0.49 11.15 -4.90
C VAL A 93 -0.01 10.35 -3.71
N GLU A 94 -0.34 11.03 -2.63
CA GLU A 94 -0.93 10.42 -1.43
C GLU A 94 -2.22 9.65 -1.76
N GLY A 95 -2.34 8.43 -1.25
CA GLY A 95 -3.49 7.56 -1.52
C GLY A 95 -3.61 7.06 -2.97
N GLN A 96 -2.59 7.27 -3.79
CA GLN A 96 -2.54 6.76 -5.15
C GLN A 96 -2.34 5.25 -5.16
N VAL A 97 -2.96 4.57 -6.13
CA VAL A 97 -2.66 3.18 -6.44
C VAL A 97 -2.13 3.08 -7.86
N VAL A 98 -0.95 2.50 -8.00
CA VAL A 98 -0.26 2.32 -9.27
C VAL A 98 -0.09 0.83 -9.52
N LEU A 99 -0.44 0.36 -10.71
CA LEU A 99 -0.14 -1.00 -11.16
C LEU A 99 1.02 -0.95 -12.16
N ILE A 100 2.09 -1.68 -11.86
CA ILE A 100 3.21 -1.87 -12.77
C ILE A 100 3.20 -3.30 -13.28
N GLY A 101 2.71 -3.46 -14.51
CA GLY A 101 2.67 -4.74 -15.22
C GLY A 101 3.85 -4.93 -16.16
N GLY A 102 4.16 -6.17 -16.47
CA GLY A 102 5.18 -6.53 -17.46
C GLY A 102 5.70 -7.94 -17.25
N ASP A 103 6.49 -8.43 -18.21
CA ASP A 103 7.06 -9.79 -18.18
C ASP A 103 7.94 -10.02 -16.96
N PRO A 104 8.04 -11.26 -16.47
CA PRO A 104 9.00 -11.62 -15.43
C PRO A 104 10.42 -11.25 -15.85
N GLY A 105 11.24 -10.79 -14.90
CA GLY A 105 12.67 -10.52 -15.13
C GLY A 105 13.01 -9.19 -15.81
N ILE A 106 12.04 -8.36 -16.24
CA ILE A 106 12.34 -7.08 -16.92
C ILE A 106 12.81 -5.96 -15.96
N GLY A 107 12.92 -6.24 -14.68
CA GLY A 107 13.49 -5.30 -13.73
C GLY A 107 12.47 -4.50 -12.89
N LYS A 108 11.17 -4.84 -12.90
CA LYS A 108 10.13 -4.14 -12.11
C LYS A 108 10.50 -4.01 -10.62
N SER A 109 10.83 -5.12 -9.98
CA SER A 109 11.21 -5.19 -8.57
C SER A 109 12.49 -4.39 -8.27
N THR A 110 13.42 -4.36 -9.23
CA THR A 110 14.67 -3.58 -9.14
C THR A 110 14.38 -2.08 -9.19
N LEU A 111 13.59 -1.65 -10.15
CA LEU A 111 13.17 -0.25 -10.30
C LEU A 111 12.47 0.26 -9.02
N LEU A 112 11.54 -0.54 -8.50
CA LEU A 112 10.77 -0.14 -7.33
C LEU A 112 11.60 -0.10 -6.04
N LEU A 113 12.56 -1.01 -5.88
CA LEU A 113 13.46 -0.96 -4.73
C LEU A 113 14.34 0.30 -4.76
N GLN A 114 14.84 0.70 -5.94
CA GLN A 114 15.58 1.94 -6.12
C GLN A 114 14.70 3.18 -5.87
N ALA A 115 13.45 3.16 -6.36
CA ALA A 115 12.51 4.24 -6.13
C ALA A 115 12.18 4.42 -4.64
N LEU A 116 11.92 3.32 -3.90
CA LEU A 116 11.68 3.38 -2.45
C LEU A 116 12.88 3.92 -1.68
N ASP A 117 14.10 3.49 -2.04
CA ASP A 117 15.32 3.99 -1.39
C ASP A 117 15.51 5.49 -1.65
N ALA A 118 15.26 5.96 -2.87
CA ALA A 118 15.34 7.37 -3.21
C ALA A 118 14.28 8.21 -2.46
N LEU A 119 13.03 7.74 -2.42
CA LEU A 119 11.95 8.35 -1.65
C LEU A 119 12.28 8.42 -0.15
N GLN A 120 12.81 7.34 0.42
CA GLN A 120 13.20 7.29 1.82
C GLN A 120 14.30 8.31 2.13
N ARG A 121 15.30 8.43 1.26
CA ARG A 121 16.38 9.43 1.43
C ARG A 121 15.88 10.86 1.30
N ALA A 122 14.91 11.11 0.43
CA ALA A 122 14.32 12.43 0.27
C ALA A 122 13.49 12.87 1.49
N GLN A 123 12.95 11.92 2.26
CA GLN A 123 12.18 12.20 3.49
C GLN A 123 13.07 12.37 4.73
N LEU A 124 14.31 11.84 4.72
CA LEU A 124 15.24 12.05 5.80
C LEU A 124 15.72 13.51 5.75
N PRO A 125 15.65 14.28 6.84
CA PRO A 125 16.24 15.62 6.87
C PRO A 125 17.72 15.48 6.53
N SER A 126 18.21 16.30 5.60
CA SER A 126 19.63 16.37 5.26
C SER A 126 20.40 16.74 6.53
N VAL A 127 21.03 15.75 7.15
CA VAL A 127 22.01 16.03 8.20
C VAL A 127 23.21 16.63 7.49
N GLU A 128 23.26 17.97 7.40
CA GLU A 128 24.49 18.64 7.02
C GLU A 128 25.59 18.16 7.99
N PRO A 129 26.74 17.68 7.47
CA PRO A 129 27.85 17.36 8.34
C PRO A 129 28.20 18.62 9.13
N PRO A 130 28.36 18.55 10.45
CA PRO A 130 28.66 19.73 11.25
C PRO A 130 29.89 20.42 10.68
N PRO A 131 29.88 21.76 10.50
CA PRO A 131 31.03 22.50 10.00
C PRO A 131 32.25 22.16 10.88
N GLY A 132 33.34 21.81 10.23
CA GLY A 132 34.61 21.30 10.73
C GLY A 132 34.89 21.52 12.20
N ARG A 133 35.04 20.43 12.91
CA ARG A 133 35.46 20.38 14.32
C ARG A 133 36.81 21.11 14.46
N PRO A 134 36.90 22.21 15.21
CA PRO A 134 38.20 22.75 15.59
C PRO A 134 38.90 21.76 16.50
N LYS A 135 40.20 21.56 16.27
CA LYS A 135 41.09 20.67 17.01
C LYS A 135 40.99 20.90 18.53
N ALA A 136 40.91 19.78 19.21
CA ALA A 136 40.84 19.66 20.65
C ALA A 136 41.74 20.63 21.44
N ALA A 137 41.15 21.38 22.33
CA ALA A 137 41.80 21.95 23.48
C ALA A 137 41.27 21.25 24.73
N LYS A 138 42.23 20.89 25.56
CA LYS A 138 42.27 20.12 26.78
C LYS A 138 41.24 20.56 27.83
N ALA A 139 40.60 19.55 28.47
CA ALA A 139 39.72 19.72 29.62
C ALA A 139 40.46 20.32 30.83
N PRO A 140 39.76 20.98 31.77
CA PRO A 140 39.46 20.29 33.03
C PRO A 140 38.08 20.58 33.69
N GLY A 141 37.55 19.61 34.34
CA GLY A 141 37.08 19.68 35.73
C GLY A 141 35.60 19.97 36.00
N THR A 142 34.88 18.94 36.40
CA THR A 142 33.91 18.80 37.52
C THR A 142 32.86 19.90 37.78
N GLY A 143 31.61 19.45 37.96
CA GLY A 143 30.56 20.18 38.64
C GLY A 143 29.16 19.56 38.44
N ALA A 144 28.64 19.03 39.53
CA ALA A 144 27.40 18.29 39.66
C ALA A 144 26.13 19.18 39.69
N ALA A 145 25.02 18.50 39.49
CA ALA A 145 23.70 18.70 40.06
C ALA A 145 22.72 19.72 39.39
N GLY A 146 21.50 19.25 39.21
CA GLY A 146 20.32 20.09 39.11
C GLY A 146 19.21 19.51 38.25
N ALA A 147 18.37 18.68 38.87
CA ALA A 147 17.09 18.23 38.31
C ALA A 147 16.10 19.39 38.20
N ALA A 148 15.30 19.44 37.16
CA ALA A 148 13.93 19.91 37.19
C ALA A 148 13.20 19.46 35.93
N ALA A 149 12.17 18.67 36.10
CA ALA A 149 11.15 18.33 35.10
C ALA A 149 9.98 19.34 35.20
N PRO A 150 8.95 19.16 34.36
CA PRO A 150 8.39 20.12 33.40
C PRO A 150 7.16 20.82 33.90
N PRO A 151 6.50 21.60 33.13
CA PRO A 151 5.10 21.28 32.86
C PRO A 151 4.54 21.68 31.48
N GLY A 152 3.55 20.94 31.14
CA GLY A 152 2.35 21.50 30.59
C GLY A 152 2.20 21.44 29.09
N GLY A 153 1.38 20.49 28.69
CA GLY A 153 0.87 20.22 27.36
C GLY A 153 0.19 21.38 26.66
N SER A 154 0.28 21.33 25.36
CA SER A 154 -0.77 21.83 24.48
C SER A 154 -1.04 20.71 23.48
N ALA A 155 -2.28 20.21 23.51
CA ALA A 155 -2.82 19.29 22.54
C ALA A 155 -2.99 20.03 21.22
N ALA A 156 -1.93 20.08 20.42
CA ALA A 156 -2.04 20.20 18.98
C ALA A 156 -1.90 18.78 18.45
N GLY A 157 -2.92 18.31 17.72
CA GLY A 157 -2.93 16.96 17.19
C GLY A 157 -1.64 16.70 16.41
N GLU A 158 -0.79 15.83 16.94
CA GLU A 158 0.31 15.24 16.21
C GLU A 158 -0.33 14.48 15.04
N ALA A 159 -0.29 15.10 13.86
CA ALA A 159 -0.33 14.34 12.63
C ALA A 159 0.81 13.33 12.79
N ALA A 160 0.46 12.07 13.04
CA ALA A 160 1.44 10.99 13.08
C ALA A 160 2.30 11.15 11.84
N GLU A 161 3.59 11.40 12.02
CA GLU A 161 4.54 11.50 10.92
C GLU A 161 4.43 10.20 10.13
N ARG A 162 3.68 10.23 9.04
CA ARG A 162 3.63 9.14 8.08
C ARG A 162 5.04 9.03 7.53
N GLY A 163 5.80 8.11 8.07
CA GLY A 163 7.21 8.07 7.81
C GLY A 163 7.68 6.65 7.60
N GLY A 164 8.03 6.34 6.38
CA GLY A 164 8.68 5.10 6.05
C GLY A 164 8.21 4.55 4.72
N MET A 165 9.05 3.70 4.16
CA MET A 165 8.77 2.97 2.92
C MET A 165 8.68 1.49 3.27
N LEU A 166 7.67 0.79 2.75
CA LEU A 166 7.49 -0.64 2.97
C LEU A 166 7.56 -1.40 1.65
N TYR A 167 8.40 -2.42 1.59
CA TYR A 167 8.47 -3.36 0.49
C TYR A 167 7.93 -4.72 0.95
N VAL A 168 6.77 -5.10 0.44
CA VAL A 168 6.16 -6.42 0.69
C VAL A 168 6.55 -7.35 -0.45
N THR A 169 7.14 -8.50 -0.12
CA THR A 169 7.54 -9.51 -1.10
C THR A 169 6.83 -10.84 -0.83
N GLY A 170 6.18 -11.36 -1.86
CA GLY A 170 5.58 -12.70 -1.83
C GLY A 170 6.40 -13.75 -2.58
N GLU A 171 7.41 -13.34 -3.33
CA GLU A 171 8.22 -14.25 -4.17
C GLU A 171 9.61 -14.47 -3.61
N GLU A 172 10.18 -13.47 -2.96
CA GLU A 172 11.54 -13.51 -2.45
C GLU A 172 11.59 -13.41 -0.93
N SER A 173 12.59 -14.03 -0.33
CA SER A 173 12.88 -13.82 1.08
C SER A 173 13.50 -12.44 1.31
N GLY A 174 13.39 -11.92 2.54
CA GLY A 174 14.05 -10.66 2.92
C GLY A 174 15.57 -10.68 2.67
N ALA A 175 16.23 -11.84 2.82
CA ALA A 175 17.65 -11.99 2.54
C ALA A 175 17.97 -11.82 1.04
N GLN A 176 17.11 -12.31 0.15
CA GLN A 176 17.27 -12.13 -1.31
C GLN A 176 17.07 -10.67 -1.71
N VAL A 177 16.06 -10.00 -1.14
CA VAL A 177 15.85 -8.56 -1.34
C VAL A 177 17.07 -7.77 -0.85
N ALA A 178 17.61 -8.08 0.32
CA ALA A 178 18.82 -7.43 0.86
C ALA A 178 20.06 -7.66 -0.03
N LEU A 179 20.23 -8.87 -0.60
CA LEU A 179 21.30 -9.16 -1.53
C LEU A 179 21.15 -8.35 -2.83
N ARG A 180 19.94 -8.23 -3.34
CA ARG A 180 19.63 -7.39 -4.49
C ARG A 180 19.94 -5.91 -4.20
N ALA A 181 19.52 -5.39 -3.05
CA ALA A 181 19.82 -4.03 -2.63
C ALA A 181 21.34 -3.75 -2.64
N ARG A 182 22.15 -4.67 -2.10
CA ARG A 182 23.62 -4.55 -2.13
C ARG A 182 24.18 -4.47 -3.56
N ARG A 183 23.70 -5.31 -4.49
CA ARG A 183 24.13 -5.29 -5.89
C ARG A 183 23.79 -3.98 -6.59
N LEU A 184 22.74 -3.31 -6.16
CA LEU A 184 22.31 -2.00 -6.65
C LEU A 184 23.03 -0.84 -5.96
N GLY A 185 23.95 -1.11 -5.05
CA GLY A 185 24.64 -0.08 -4.26
C GLY A 185 23.75 0.59 -3.21
N ILE A 186 22.59 0.02 -2.92
CA ILE A 186 21.68 0.52 -1.87
C ILE A 186 22.24 0.07 -0.53
N THR A 187 22.88 1.00 0.17
CA THR A 187 23.50 0.77 1.49
C THR A 187 22.90 1.71 2.51
N GLY A 188 22.63 1.21 3.72
CA GLY A 188 22.07 2.02 4.81
C GLY A 188 20.61 2.44 4.58
N SER A 189 19.91 1.79 3.65
CA SER A 189 18.49 2.05 3.41
C SER A 189 17.64 1.72 4.63
N GLN A 190 16.67 2.58 4.92
CA GLN A 190 15.69 2.40 6.00
C GLN A 190 14.36 1.85 5.47
N VAL A 191 14.31 1.40 4.22
CA VAL A 191 13.14 0.74 3.64
C VAL A 191 12.86 -0.55 4.41
N ALA A 192 11.66 -0.64 5.02
CA ALA A 192 11.22 -1.85 5.68
C ALA A 192 10.86 -2.93 4.66
N VAL A 193 11.20 -4.19 4.96
CA VAL A 193 10.89 -5.33 4.09
C VAL A 193 10.02 -6.32 4.87
N LEU A 194 8.88 -6.69 4.28
CA LEU A 194 7.97 -7.70 4.81
C LEU A 194 7.89 -8.87 3.81
N ALA A 195 8.30 -10.07 4.21
CA ALA A 195 8.08 -11.29 3.45
C ALA A 195 6.79 -11.94 3.95
N GLU A 196 5.68 -11.68 3.27
CA GLU A 196 4.34 -12.16 3.63
C GLU A 196 3.45 -12.25 2.39
N ILE A 197 2.57 -13.23 2.35
CA ILE A 197 1.63 -13.49 1.25
C ILE A 197 0.17 -13.47 1.68
N GLN A 198 -0.12 -13.50 2.98
CA GLN A 198 -1.48 -13.44 3.48
C GLN A 198 -1.95 -11.99 3.59
N LEU A 199 -3.03 -11.66 2.87
CA LEU A 199 -3.57 -10.31 2.77
C LEU A 199 -3.86 -9.68 4.15
N GLU A 200 -4.50 -10.44 5.04
CA GLU A 200 -4.92 -9.95 6.36
C GLU A 200 -3.73 -9.53 7.22
N ARG A 201 -2.62 -10.27 7.15
CA ARG A 201 -1.37 -9.93 7.84
C ARG A 201 -0.68 -8.72 7.21
N ILE A 202 -0.70 -8.65 5.88
CA ILE A 202 -0.18 -7.47 5.16
C ILE A 202 -0.96 -6.24 5.57
N LEU A 203 -2.30 -6.27 5.55
CA LEU A 203 -3.14 -5.14 5.96
C LEU A 203 -2.93 -4.76 7.43
N ALA A 204 -2.76 -5.73 8.33
CA ALA A 204 -2.46 -5.48 9.74
C ALA A 204 -1.10 -4.77 9.90
N THR A 205 -0.08 -5.20 9.15
CA THR A 205 1.24 -4.56 9.15
C THR A 205 1.19 -3.14 8.58
N LEU A 206 0.50 -2.97 7.45
CA LEU A 206 0.28 -1.66 6.83
C LEU A 206 -0.43 -0.70 7.81
N ALA A 207 -1.44 -1.18 8.52
CA ALA A 207 -2.18 -0.38 9.51
C ALA A 207 -1.31 -0.02 10.73
N ALA A 208 -0.40 -0.90 11.15
CA ALA A 208 0.51 -0.66 12.27
C ALA A 208 1.68 0.27 11.90
N GLN A 209 2.26 0.11 10.71
CA GLN A 209 3.43 0.86 10.27
C GLN A 209 3.09 2.21 9.62
N GLN A 210 1.89 2.35 9.07
CA GLN A 210 1.40 3.55 8.35
C GLN A 210 2.44 4.12 7.37
N PRO A 211 2.98 3.34 6.43
CA PRO A 211 4.00 3.81 5.53
C PRO A 211 3.44 4.90 4.59
N ALA A 212 4.29 5.82 4.14
CA ALA A 212 3.93 6.79 3.10
C ALA A 212 3.75 6.10 1.74
N VAL A 213 4.63 5.14 1.43
CA VAL A 213 4.56 4.33 0.21
C VAL A 213 4.77 2.85 0.54
N ALA A 214 3.91 2.00 -0.01
CA ALA A 214 4.04 0.55 0.07
C ALA A 214 4.10 -0.07 -1.33
N VAL A 215 5.06 -0.96 -1.56
CA VAL A 215 5.17 -1.79 -2.76
C VAL A 215 4.72 -3.20 -2.43
N ILE A 216 3.89 -3.80 -3.26
CA ILE A 216 3.42 -5.20 -3.16
C ILE A 216 3.97 -5.98 -4.37
N ASP A 217 4.93 -6.85 -4.14
CA ASP A 217 5.67 -7.59 -5.19
C ASP A 217 5.60 -9.11 -4.94
N SER A 218 4.69 -9.81 -5.61
CA SER A 218 3.69 -9.40 -6.60
C SER A 218 2.27 -9.60 -6.09
N ILE A 219 1.30 -8.92 -6.72
CA ILE A 219 -0.12 -9.08 -6.36
C ILE A 219 -0.61 -10.51 -6.61
N GLN A 220 -0.02 -11.25 -7.54
CA GLN A 220 -0.40 -12.63 -7.85
C GLN A 220 -0.05 -13.63 -6.75
N THR A 221 0.92 -13.33 -5.89
CA THR A 221 1.30 -14.22 -4.79
C THR A 221 0.47 -14.00 -3.55
N ILE A 222 -0.22 -12.85 -3.45
CA ILE A 222 -1.06 -12.52 -2.30
C ILE A 222 -2.38 -13.28 -2.36
N TYR A 223 -2.82 -13.79 -1.21
CA TYR A 223 -4.10 -14.46 -1.07
C TYR A 223 -4.81 -14.04 0.22
N SER A 224 -6.13 -14.19 0.22
CA SER A 224 -6.99 -14.02 1.39
C SER A 224 -7.59 -15.37 1.80
N ASP A 225 -7.56 -15.67 3.09
CA ASP A 225 -8.20 -16.87 3.65
C ASP A 225 -9.75 -16.80 3.59
N GLN A 226 -10.31 -15.65 3.27
CA GLN A 226 -11.76 -15.47 3.13
C GLN A 226 -12.30 -16.07 1.83
N LEU A 227 -11.43 -16.32 0.84
CA LEU A 227 -11.79 -16.96 -0.42
C LEU A 227 -11.40 -18.44 -0.41
N THR A 228 -12.22 -19.28 -1.02
CA THR A 228 -11.96 -20.72 -1.17
C THR A 228 -11.15 -21.02 -2.44
N SER A 229 -11.02 -20.04 -3.34
CA SER A 229 -10.24 -20.14 -4.57
C SER A 229 -8.74 -20.23 -4.28
N ALA A 230 -8.02 -20.94 -5.14
CA ALA A 230 -6.58 -21.13 -4.98
C ALA A 230 -5.80 -19.80 -5.04
N PRO A 231 -4.68 -19.66 -4.30
CA PRO A 231 -3.76 -18.54 -4.45
C PRO A 231 -3.33 -18.35 -5.91
N GLY A 232 -3.23 -17.10 -6.36
CA GLY A 232 -2.89 -16.77 -7.75
C GLY A 232 -4.06 -16.84 -8.75
N SER A 233 -5.25 -17.29 -8.32
CA SER A 233 -6.44 -17.24 -9.17
C SER A 233 -6.88 -15.79 -9.40
N VAL A 234 -7.59 -15.53 -10.50
CA VAL A 234 -8.12 -14.20 -10.84
C VAL A 234 -9.01 -13.66 -9.71
N ALA A 235 -9.81 -14.52 -9.07
CA ALA A 235 -10.66 -14.12 -7.94
C ALA A 235 -9.83 -13.62 -6.76
N GLN A 236 -8.74 -14.31 -6.38
CA GLN A 236 -7.82 -13.88 -5.33
C GLN A 236 -7.14 -12.56 -5.68
N VAL A 237 -6.60 -12.44 -6.88
CA VAL A 237 -5.90 -11.21 -7.33
C VAL A 237 -6.85 -10.01 -7.29
N ARG A 238 -8.07 -10.16 -7.81
CA ARG A 238 -9.09 -9.09 -7.78
C ARG A 238 -9.42 -8.64 -6.37
N GLU A 239 -9.72 -9.60 -5.49
CA GLU A 239 -10.13 -9.28 -4.12
C GLU A 239 -8.97 -8.64 -3.34
N CYS A 240 -7.77 -9.20 -3.41
CA CYS A 240 -6.58 -8.63 -2.78
C CYS A 240 -6.30 -7.21 -3.29
N ALA A 241 -6.35 -6.98 -4.61
CA ALA A 241 -6.16 -5.67 -5.19
C ALA A 241 -7.25 -4.68 -4.76
N ALA A 242 -8.51 -5.11 -4.68
CA ALA A 242 -9.61 -4.28 -4.20
C ALA A 242 -9.44 -3.87 -2.73
N HIS A 243 -9.03 -4.78 -1.86
CA HIS A 243 -8.75 -4.48 -0.45
C HIS A 243 -7.59 -3.51 -0.29
N LEU A 244 -6.47 -3.74 -0.98
CA LEU A 244 -5.30 -2.86 -0.95
C LEU A 244 -5.63 -1.47 -1.48
N THR A 245 -6.44 -1.40 -2.56
CA THR A 245 -6.90 -0.11 -3.12
C THR A 245 -7.78 0.65 -2.15
N ARG A 246 -8.74 -0.01 -1.51
CA ARG A 246 -9.59 0.62 -0.49
C ARG A 246 -8.76 1.13 0.67
N TRP A 247 -7.84 0.29 1.16
CA TRP A 247 -6.95 0.67 2.25
C TRP A 247 -6.08 1.88 1.89
N ALA A 248 -5.46 1.90 0.71
CA ALA A 248 -4.66 3.01 0.22
C ALA A 248 -5.44 4.34 0.22
N LYS A 249 -6.68 4.31 -0.30
CA LYS A 249 -7.55 5.49 -0.33
C LYS A 249 -7.94 5.98 1.07
N ALA A 250 -8.16 5.06 2.01
CA ALA A 250 -8.56 5.40 3.38
C ALA A 250 -7.40 5.91 4.22
N SER A 251 -6.21 5.33 4.06
CA SER A 251 -5.03 5.67 4.85
C SER A 251 -4.22 6.83 4.29
N GLY A 252 -4.38 7.15 2.99
CA GLY A 252 -3.53 8.09 2.28
C GLY A 252 -2.16 7.51 1.87
N CYS A 253 -1.86 6.24 2.20
CA CYS A 253 -0.65 5.58 1.73
C CYS A 253 -0.70 5.39 0.21
N ALA A 254 0.38 5.71 -0.48
CA ALA A 254 0.51 5.34 -1.89
C ALA A 254 0.87 3.85 -2.01
N VAL A 255 0.13 3.10 -2.81
CA VAL A 255 0.36 1.66 -2.99
C VAL A 255 0.77 1.38 -4.44
N VAL A 256 1.90 0.71 -4.62
CA VAL A 256 2.36 0.24 -5.93
C VAL A 256 2.21 -1.28 -5.98
N LEU A 257 1.35 -1.75 -6.85
CA LEU A 257 1.14 -3.17 -7.11
C LEU A 257 2.02 -3.62 -8.29
N VAL A 258 2.78 -4.68 -8.08
CA VAL A 258 3.53 -5.33 -9.17
C VAL A 258 2.71 -6.48 -9.71
N GLY A 259 2.54 -6.51 -11.03
CA GLY A 259 1.84 -7.56 -11.74
C GLY A 259 2.70 -8.22 -12.83
N HIS A 260 2.50 -9.50 -13.06
CA HIS A 260 3.01 -10.19 -14.23
C HIS A 260 1.90 -10.23 -15.28
N VAL A 261 2.21 -9.79 -16.48
CA VAL A 261 1.29 -9.91 -17.62
C VAL A 261 1.46 -11.30 -18.20
N THR A 262 0.39 -12.07 -18.26
CA THR A 262 0.35 -13.34 -19.00
C THR A 262 -0.13 -13.09 -20.42
N LYS A 263 0.20 -13.99 -21.35
CA LYS A 263 -0.21 -13.85 -22.77
C LYS A 263 -1.73 -13.89 -22.96
N ASP A 264 -2.45 -14.32 -21.96
CA ASP A 264 -3.91 -14.45 -21.98
C ASP A 264 -4.64 -13.31 -21.22
N GLY A 265 -3.94 -12.27 -20.80
CA GLY A 265 -4.48 -11.06 -20.13
C GLY A 265 -4.31 -11.07 -18.62
#